data_75a15a412049d03c62a81002a4bbc772
#
_entry.id   75a15a412049d03c62a81002a4bbc772
#
_cell.length_a   1.000
_cell.length_b   1.000
_cell.length_c   1.000
_cell.angle_alpha   90.00
_cell.angle_beta   90.00
_cell.angle_gamma   90.00
#
_symmetry.space_group_name_H-M   'P 1'
#
loop_
_entity.id
_entity.type
_entity.pdbx_description
1 polymer ?
#
loop_
_entity_poly.entity_id
_entity_poly.type
_entity_poly.pdbx_seq_one_letter_code
_entity_poly.pdbx_strand_id
1 'polypeptide(L)'
;MRGPIIAGMVGAVIMASATVAVLSDRTAAQSPFGDPNAEPSPFNPQMGALMSMLIQPRHTKLGLAGNAENWPLAGYMLKELRQGFAVVAKAVPRWKGLPVPDLVDAAVSQPLTLLDYAIKLKYRRQFDEAYEGLTKGCNACHATTDHAFVVIKVPDASSFPDQEFAPPR
;
A
#
# COMPACT_ATOMS: atom_id res chain seq x y z
N MET A 1 -23.84 -91.03 -49.21
CA MET A 1 -24.14 -90.79 -47.77
C MET A 1 -23.29 -89.59 -47.30
N ARG A 2 -23.90 -88.62 -46.75
CA ARG A 2 -23.37 -87.29 -46.52
C ARG A 2 -22.61 -87.26 -45.20
N GLY A 3 -21.31 -86.82 -45.20
CA GLY A 3 -20.53 -86.56 -44.01
C GLY A 3 -20.53 -85.03 -43.63
N PRO A 4 -20.50 -84.71 -42.39
CA PRO A 4 -20.68 -83.29 -41.95
C PRO A 4 -19.38 -82.49 -42.06
N ILE A 5 -19.53 -81.23 -42.46
CA ILE A 5 -18.50 -80.20 -42.53
C ILE A 5 -18.34 -79.62 -41.13
N ILE A 6 -17.10 -79.66 -40.62
CA ILE A 6 -16.73 -78.96 -39.34
C ILE A 6 -16.28 -77.57 -39.69
N ALA A 7 -17.06 -76.60 -39.29
CA ALA A 7 -16.69 -75.17 -39.40
C ALA A 7 -15.79 -74.78 -38.25
N GLY A 8 -14.54 -74.41 -38.56
CA GLY A 8 -13.58 -73.85 -37.60
C GLY A 8 -13.88 -72.40 -37.27
N MET A 9 -14.15 -72.13 -36.01
CA MET A 9 -14.27 -70.77 -35.48
C MET A 9 -12.88 -70.18 -35.28
N VAL A 10 -12.48 -69.13 -36.01
CA VAL A 10 -11.31 -68.33 -35.79
C VAL A 10 -11.68 -67.24 -34.76
N GLY A 11 -11.25 -67.41 -33.56
CA GLY A 11 -11.41 -66.39 -32.51
C GLY A 11 -10.45 -65.22 -32.75
N ALA A 12 -10.96 -64.08 -33.06
CA ALA A 12 -10.19 -62.82 -33.07
C ALA A 12 -9.99 -62.31 -31.65
N VAL A 13 -8.75 -62.35 -31.14
CA VAL A 13 -8.36 -61.71 -29.87
C VAL A 13 -8.17 -60.21 -30.13
N ILE A 14 -9.10 -59.39 -29.66
CA ILE A 14 -8.96 -57.95 -29.66
C ILE A 14 -8.16 -57.55 -28.46
N MET A 15 -6.87 -57.19 -28.68
CA MET A 15 -6.01 -56.53 -27.66
C MET A 15 -6.47 -55.08 -27.50
N ALA A 16 -7.17 -54.78 -26.41
CA ALA A 16 -7.47 -53.43 -26.01
C ALA A 16 -6.24 -52.79 -25.39
N SER A 17 -5.54 -51.94 -26.13
CA SER A 17 -4.45 -51.11 -25.61
C SER A 17 -5.03 -49.98 -24.77
N ALA A 18 -4.98 -50.12 -23.44
CA ALA A 18 -5.32 -49.03 -22.54
C ALA A 18 -4.16 -48.00 -22.52
N THR A 19 -4.32 -46.89 -23.23
CA THR A 19 -3.47 -45.72 -23.11
C THR A 19 -3.80 -45.04 -21.79
N VAL A 20 -2.95 -45.24 -20.81
CA VAL A 20 -2.96 -44.44 -19.54
C VAL A 20 -2.48 -43.04 -19.89
N ALA A 21 -3.40 -42.10 -20.06
CA ALA A 21 -3.08 -40.70 -20.11
C ALA A 21 -2.62 -40.26 -18.70
N VAL A 22 -1.31 -40.12 -18.50
CA VAL A 22 -0.75 -39.48 -17.33
C VAL A 22 -1.08 -38.00 -17.44
N LEU A 23 -2.18 -37.59 -16.79
CA LEU A 23 -2.45 -36.18 -16.52
C LEU A 23 -1.33 -35.68 -15.57
N SER A 24 -0.29 -35.10 -16.16
CA SER A 24 0.71 -34.33 -15.41
C SER A 24 0.00 -33.09 -14.89
N ASP A 25 -0.54 -33.19 -13.69
CA ASP A 25 -1.03 -32.06 -12.92
C ASP A 25 0.21 -31.22 -12.56
N ARG A 26 0.60 -30.33 -13.49
CA ARG A 26 1.59 -29.28 -13.20
C ARG A 26 0.89 -28.27 -12.31
N THR A 27 0.87 -28.55 -11.01
CA THR A 27 0.73 -27.48 -10.02
C THR A 27 1.92 -26.55 -10.23
N ALA A 28 1.72 -25.57 -11.12
CA ALA A 28 2.69 -24.49 -11.26
C ALA A 28 2.80 -23.85 -9.88
N ALA A 29 3.95 -23.97 -9.24
CA ALA A 29 4.25 -23.27 -8.00
C ALA A 29 4.00 -21.79 -8.28
N GLN A 30 2.92 -21.25 -7.70
CA GLN A 30 2.58 -19.85 -7.86
C GLN A 30 3.72 -19.03 -7.26
N SER A 31 4.35 -18.21 -8.09
CA SER A 31 5.36 -17.28 -7.61
C SER A 31 4.75 -16.39 -6.52
N PRO A 32 5.40 -16.22 -5.36
CA PRO A 32 4.92 -15.29 -4.34
C PRO A 32 4.86 -13.84 -4.84
N PHE A 33 5.45 -13.56 -6.00
CA PHE A 33 5.46 -12.25 -6.64
C PHE A 33 4.48 -12.14 -7.83
N GLY A 34 3.59 -13.13 -8.00
CA GLY A 34 2.61 -13.17 -9.08
C GLY A 34 3.11 -13.86 -10.36
N ASP A 35 2.25 -13.94 -11.34
CA ASP A 35 2.57 -14.48 -12.66
C ASP A 35 3.21 -13.37 -13.52
N PRO A 36 4.45 -13.57 -14.03
CA PRO A 36 5.11 -12.56 -14.88
C PRO A 36 4.39 -12.34 -16.23
N ASN A 37 3.48 -13.23 -16.63
CA ASN A 37 2.69 -13.11 -17.84
C ASN A 37 1.26 -12.63 -17.58
N ALA A 38 0.89 -12.37 -16.32
CA ALA A 38 -0.42 -11.83 -16.01
C ALA A 38 -0.56 -10.42 -16.58
N GLU A 39 -1.71 -10.10 -17.15
CA GLU A 39 -2.05 -8.73 -17.51
C GLU A 39 -1.96 -7.84 -16.24
N PRO A 40 -1.39 -6.61 -16.37
CA PRO A 40 -1.30 -5.70 -15.24
C PRO A 40 -2.68 -5.44 -14.63
N SER A 41 -2.89 -5.88 -13.39
CA SER A 41 -4.12 -5.54 -12.69
C SER A 41 -4.08 -4.06 -12.29
N PRO A 42 -5.24 -3.38 -12.24
CA PRO A 42 -5.28 -2.01 -11.76
C PRO A 42 -4.65 -1.92 -10.36
N PHE A 43 -3.74 -0.96 -10.17
CA PHE A 43 -3.15 -0.71 -8.86
C PHE A 43 -4.26 -0.29 -7.88
N ASN A 44 -4.62 -1.18 -6.97
CA ASN A 44 -5.66 -0.99 -5.97
C ASN A 44 -5.10 -1.25 -4.57
N PRO A 45 -4.27 -0.36 -4.03
CA PRO A 45 -3.66 -0.54 -2.72
C PRO A 45 -4.69 -0.38 -1.60
N GLN A 46 -4.56 -1.22 -0.57
CA GLN A 46 -5.36 -1.11 0.64
C GLN A 46 -4.96 0.13 1.46
N MET A 47 -5.89 0.67 2.26
CA MET A 47 -5.66 1.86 3.10
C MET A 47 -4.36 1.76 3.91
N GLY A 48 -4.12 0.64 4.60
CA GLY A 48 -2.91 0.46 5.41
C GLY A 48 -1.62 0.54 4.61
N ALA A 49 -1.61 -0.01 3.38
CA ALA A 49 -0.46 0.08 2.48
C ALA A 49 -0.19 1.55 2.07
N LEU A 50 -1.25 2.30 1.72
CA LEU A 50 -1.12 3.72 1.40
C LEU A 50 -0.61 4.54 2.59
N MET A 51 -1.12 4.29 3.79
CA MET A 51 -0.64 4.95 5.01
C MET A 51 0.85 4.69 5.25
N SER A 52 1.28 3.42 5.15
CA SER A 52 2.68 3.05 5.39
C SER A 52 3.64 3.51 4.28
N MET A 53 3.20 3.47 3.01
CA MET A 53 4.06 3.80 1.87
C MET A 53 4.09 5.29 1.55
N LEU A 54 2.97 6.00 1.72
CA LEU A 54 2.86 7.40 1.30
C LEU A 54 2.83 8.37 2.47
N ILE A 55 2.02 8.10 3.50
CA ILE A 55 1.76 9.10 4.53
C ILE A 55 2.83 9.09 5.61
N GLN A 56 3.08 7.93 6.23
CA GLN A 56 4.01 7.84 7.35
C GLN A 56 5.43 8.33 7.02
N PRO A 57 6.07 7.93 5.89
CA PRO A 57 7.40 8.44 5.57
C PRO A 57 7.44 9.95 5.35
N ARG A 58 6.40 10.51 4.73
CA ARG A 58 6.30 11.95 4.47
C ARG A 58 6.06 12.75 5.73
N HIS A 59 5.19 12.25 6.62
CA HIS A 59 5.00 12.82 7.95
C HIS A 59 6.32 12.86 8.71
N THR A 60 7.03 11.74 8.83
CA THR A 60 8.31 11.67 9.53
C THR A 60 9.35 12.63 8.94
N LYS A 61 9.53 12.63 7.61
CA LYS A 61 10.51 13.51 6.94
C LYS A 61 10.16 14.98 7.10
N LEU A 62 8.89 15.36 7.10
CA LEU A 62 8.43 16.72 7.37
C LEU A 62 8.85 17.17 8.78
N GLY A 63 8.60 16.34 9.79
CA GLY A 63 8.97 16.62 11.18
C GLY A 63 10.48 16.77 11.34
N LEU A 64 11.27 15.84 10.77
CA LEU A 64 12.74 15.90 10.84
C LEU A 64 13.30 17.13 10.14
N ALA A 65 12.76 17.50 8.97
CA ALA A 65 13.18 18.70 8.24
C ALA A 65 12.88 20.00 9.01
N GLY A 66 11.68 20.09 9.62
CA GLY A 66 11.33 21.23 10.47
C GLY A 66 12.16 21.29 11.74
N ASN A 67 12.41 20.15 12.38
CA ASN A 67 13.29 20.05 13.55
C ASN A 67 14.72 20.53 13.26
N ALA A 68 15.21 20.28 12.06
CA ALA A 68 16.51 20.75 11.58
C ALA A 68 16.48 22.19 11.01
N GLU A 69 15.33 22.85 11.02
CA GLU A 69 15.09 24.16 10.39
C GLU A 69 15.46 24.20 8.89
N ASN A 70 15.43 23.05 8.23
CA ASN A 70 15.58 22.94 6.79
C ASN A 70 14.27 23.30 6.10
N TRP A 71 13.95 24.59 6.07
CA TRP A 71 12.67 25.11 5.57
C TRP A 71 12.38 24.77 4.12
N PRO A 72 13.37 24.76 3.18
CA PRO A 72 13.13 24.28 1.82
C PRO A 72 12.69 22.82 1.80
N LEU A 73 13.36 21.94 2.56
CA LEU A 73 13.00 20.53 2.63
C LEU A 73 11.64 20.34 3.32
N ALA A 74 11.38 21.07 4.41
CA ALA A 74 10.10 21.04 5.11
C ALA A 74 8.95 21.45 4.16
N GLY A 75 9.10 22.49 3.36
CA GLY A 75 8.12 22.92 2.37
C GLY A 75 7.89 21.87 1.29
N TYR A 76 8.96 21.24 0.80
CA TYR A 76 8.85 20.13 -0.15
C TYR A 76 8.09 18.94 0.46
N MET A 77 8.43 18.53 1.67
CA MET A 77 7.77 17.40 2.34
C MET A 77 6.31 17.69 2.69
N LEU A 78 5.96 18.93 3.03
CA LEU A 78 4.58 19.35 3.24
C LEU A 78 3.75 19.19 1.97
N LYS A 79 4.29 19.62 0.82
CA LYS A 79 3.65 19.43 -0.50
C LYS A 79 3.45 17.96 -0.81
N GLU A 80 4.48 17.13 -0.61
CA GLU A 80 4.43 15.69 -0.84
C GLU A 80 3.41 15.01 0.07
N LEU A 81 3.28 15.45 1.33
CA LEU A 81 2.29 14.92 2.27
C LEU A 81 0.86 15.25 1.83
N ARG A 82 0.61 16.50 1.39
CA ARG A 82 -0.69 16.90 0.82
C ARG A 82 -1.06 16.05 -0.39
N GLN A 83 -0.10 15.82 -1.31
CA GLN A 83 -0.33 14.97 -2.49
C GLN A 83 -0.59 13.53 -2.08
N GLY A 84 0.12 13.01 -1.07
CA GLY A 84 -0.13 11.68 -0.52
C GLY A 84 -1.57 11.51 -0.02
N PHE A 85 -2.08 12.46 0.74
CA PHE A 85 -3.48 12.43 1.20
C PHE A 85 -4.48 12.52 0.03
N ALA A 86 -4.20 13.30 -0.99
CA ALA A 86 -5.05 13.36 -2.19
C ALA A 86 -5.08 12.02 -2.93
N VAL A 87 -3.94 11.31 -3.01
CA VAL A 87 -3.88 9.96 -3.57
C VAL A 87 -4.69 8.98 -2.72
N VAL A 88 -4.57 9.02 -1.39
CA VAL A 88 -5.35 8.18 -0.47
C VAL A 88 -6.85 8.40 -0.66
N ALA A 89 -7.29 9.65 -0.64
CA ALA A 89 -8.70 10.01 -0.80
C ALA A 89 -9.29 9.55 -2.15
N LYS A 90 -8.48 9.59 -3.22
CA LYS A 90 -8.87 9.13 -4.56
C LYS A 90 -8.89 7.61 -4.68
N ALA A 91 -7.87 6.93 -4.14
CA ALA A 91 -7.74 5.47 -4.25
C ALA A 91 -8.72 4.72 -3.35
N VAL A 92 -9.02 5.27 -2.17
CA VAL A 92 -9.94 4.69 -1.19
C VAL A 92 -10.99 5.73 -0.82
N PRO A 93 -12.00 5.99 -1.67
CA PRO A 93 -12.97 7.06 -1.41
C PRO A 93 -13.87 6.77 -0.20
N ARG A 94 -14.00 5.51 0.20
CA ARG A 94 -14.74 5.09 1.39
C ARG A 94 -13.96 4.04 2.19
N TRP A 95 -13.94 4.20 3.50
CA TRP A 95 -13.32 3.25 4.43
C TRP A 95 -14.28 2.93 5.57
N LYS A 96 -14.59 1.65 5.79
CA LYS A 96 -15.60 1.19 6.78
C LYS A 96 -16.92 1.98 6.70
N GLY A 97 -17.36 2.30 5.50
CA GLY A 97 -18.58 3.07 5.28
C GLY A 97 -18.42 4.60 5.40
N LEU A 98 -17.30 5.10 5.90
CA LEU A 98 -17.03 6.53 6.05
C LEU A 98 -16.38 7.14 4.79
N PRO A 99 -16.70 8.39 4.42
CA PRO A 99 -16.08 9.08 3.31
C PRO A 99 -14.66 9.52 3.69
N VAL A 100 -13.65 8.95 3.03
CA VAL A 100 -12.23 9.23 3.32
C VAL A 100 -11.84 10.68 3.04
N PRO A 101 -12.31 11.34 1.96
CA PRO A 101 -12.01 12.76 1.75
C PRO A 101 -12.39 13.64 2.94
N ASP A 102 -13.59 13.43 3.51
CA ASP A 102 -14.08 14.21 4.64
C ASP A 102 -13.30 13.91 5.93
N LEU A 103 -12.93 12.65 6.14
CA LEU A 103 -12.08 12.25 7.28
C LEU A 103 -10.71 12.90 7.20
N VAL A 104 -10.10 12.89 6.02
CA VAL A 104 -8.79 13.54 5.79
C VAL A 104 -8.90 15.04 6.00
N ASP A 105 -9.91 15.69 5.41
CA ASP A 105 -10.10 17.12 5.56
C ASP A 105 -10.25 17.52 7.04
N ALA A 106 -11.15 16.88 7.77
CA ALA A 106 -11.38 17.13 9.18
C ALA A 106 -10.13 16.90 10.06
N ALA A 107 -9.31 15.90 9.72
CA ALA A 107 -8.16 15.53 10.53
C ALA A 107 -6.95 16.44 10.29
N VAL A 108 -6.68 16.87 9.05
CA VAL A 108 -5.37 17.43 8.70
C VAL A 108 -5.39 18.78 7.98
N SER A 109 -6.52 19.28 7.46
CA SER A 109 -6.55 20.53 6.66
C SER A 109 -6.05 21.74 7.43
N GLN A 110 -6.52 21.93 8.65
CA GLN A 110 -6.10 23.05 9.50
C GLN A 110 -4.61 22.96 9.86
N PRO A 111 -4.10 21.86 10.44
CA PRO A 111 -2.68 21.79 10.80
C PRO A 111 -1.76 21.88 9.57
N LEU A 112 -2.13 21.32 8.41
CA LEU A 112 -1.34 21.49 7.19
C LEU A 112 -1.27 22.95 6.74
N THR A 113 -2.34 23.72 6.93
CA THR A 113 -2.35 25.17 6.63
C THR A 113 -1.45 25.93 7.58
N LEU A 114 -1.50 25.63 8.88
CA LEU A 114 -0.64 26.25 9.88
C LEU A 114 0.84 25.93 9.64
N LEU A 115 1.15 24.69 9.25
CA LEU A 115 2.50 24.29 8.86
C LEU A 115 3.03 25.08 7.66
N ASP A 116 2.19 25.31 6.64
CA ASP A 116 2.57 26.13 5.48
C ASP A 116 2.97 27.55 5.88
N TYR A 117 2.20 28.19 6.77
CA TYR A 117 2.54 29.51 7.32
C TYR A 117 3.83 29.48 8.12
N ALA A 118 3.98 28.53 9.04
CA ALA A 118 5.15 28.43 9.88
C ALA A 118 6.43 28.21 9.07
N ILE A 119 6.37 27.37 8.03
CA ILE A 119 7.50 27.10 7.12
C ILE A 119 7.88 28.35 6.32
N LYS A 120 6.88 29.06 5.75
CA LYS A 120 7.10 30.30 5.00
C LYS A 120 7.75 31.41 5.84
N LEU A 121 7.30 31.51 7.09
CA LEU A 121 7.83 32.51 8.04
C LEU A 121 9.09 32.03 8.76
N LYS A 122 9.49 30.76 8.57
CA LYS A 122 10.64 30.13 9.27
C LYS A 122 10.51 30.17 10.80
N TYR A 123 9.29 30.00 11.31
CA TYR A 123 8.98 30.06 12.73
C TYR A 123 8.94 28.68 13.35
N ARG A 124 10.06 28.32 14.02
CA ARG A 124 10.25 27.01 14.62
C ARG A 124 9.15 26.64 15.62
N ARG A 125 8.85 27.50 16.58
CA ARG A 125 7.82 27.22 17.60
C ARG A 125 6.44 26.96 16.98
N GLN A 126 6.03 27.80 16.02
CA GLN A 126 4.75 27.61 15.32
C GLN A 126 4.72 26.35 14.47
N PHE A 127 5.87 25.99 13.90
CA PHE A 127 6.00 24.71 13.19
C PHE A 127 5.77 23.55 14.16
N ASP A 128 6.42 23.55 15.33
CA ASP A 128 6.30 22.49 16.33
C ASP A 128 4.84 22.33 16.80
N GLU A 129 4.18 23.45 17.15
CA GLU A 129 2.76 23.46 17.55
C GLU A 129 1.83 22.92 16.45
N ALA A 130 2.04 23.34 15.20
CA ALA A 130 1.26 22.89 14.06
C ALA A 130 1.52 21.41 13.72
N TYR A 131 2.77 20.95 13.86
CA TYR A 131 3.14 19.57 13.62
C TYR A 131 2.59 18.62 14.68
N GLU A 132 2.56 19.03 15.94
CA GLU A 132 1.83 18.31 16.99
C GLU A 132 0.33 18.23 16.67
N GLY A 133 -0.27 19.32 16.17
CA GLY A 133 -1.65 19.37 15.73
C GLY A 133 -1.92 18.35 14.61
N LEU A 134 -1.04 18.27 13.63
CA LEU A 134 -1.10 17.27 12.55
C LEU A 134 -1.03 15.84 13.11
N THR A 135 -0.09 15.58 14.01
CA THR A 135 0.09 14.27 14.64
C THR A 135 -1.15 13.86 15.45
N LYS A 136 -1.76 14.81 16.19
CA LYS A 136 -3.02 14.60 16.92
C LYS A 136 -4.18 14.30 15.95
N GLY A 137 -4.25 15.01 14.82
CA GLY A 137 -5.24 14.74 13.77
C GLY A 137 -5.12 13.32 13.19
N CYS A 138 -3.89 12.86 12.92
CA CYS A 138 -3.66 11.48 12.48
C CYS A 138 -4.23 10.46 13.49
N ASN A 139 -3.92 10.64 14.77
CA ASN A 139 -4.37 9.74 15.83
C ASN A 139 -5.90 9.80 16.04
N ALA A 140 -6.52 10.97 15.90
CA ALA A 140 -7.97 11.12 15.98
C ALA A 140 -8.67 10.36 14.84
N CYS A 141 -8.16 10.46 13.61
CA CYS A 141 -8.68 9.68 12.48
C CYS A 141 -8.51 8.17 12.71
N HIS A 142 -7.35 7.71 13.21
CA HIS A 142 -7.13 6.31 13.56
C HIS A 142 -8.13 5.83 14.63
N ALA A 143 -8.39 6.63 15.66
CA ALA A 143 -9.38 6.28 16.68
C ALA A 143 -10.81 6.17 16.12
N THR A 144 -11.19 7.11 15.24
CA THR A 144 -12.53 7.12 14.61
C THR A 144 -12.76 5.91 13.69
N THR A 145 -11.68 5.34 13.14
CA THR A 145 -11.73 4.23 12.18
C THR A 145 -11.36 2.86 12.79
N ASP A 146 -11.44 2.71 14.10
CA ASP A 146 -11.08 1.50 14.88
C ASP A 146 -9.60 1.08 14.71
N HIS A 147 -8.71 2.05 14.55
CA HIS A 147 -7.25 1.85 14.47
C HIS A 147 -6.50 2.58 15.58
N ALA A 148 -7.13 2.81 16.73
CA ALA A 148 -6.52 3.50 17.88
C ALA A 148 -5.21 2.86 18.37
N PHE A 149 -4.97 1.59 18.01
CA PHE A 149 -3.71 0.90 18.29
C PHE A 149 -2.54 1.33 17.38
N VAL A 150 -2.81 2.07 16.30
CA VAL A 150 -1.80 2.67 15.42
C VAL A 150 -1.54 4.08 15.89
N VAL A 151 -0.56 4.26 16.77
CA VAL A 151 -0.25 5.55 17.38
C VAL A 151 0.90 6.22 16.64
N ILE A 152 0.64 7.39 16.06
CA ILE A 152 1.65 8.24 15.43
C ILE A 152 2.24 9.17 16.50
N LYS A 153 3.55 9.38 16.45
CA LYS A 153 4.28 10.31 17.34
C LYS A 153 5.07 11.35 16.55
N VAL A 154 5.43 12.43 17.20
CA VAL A 154 6.42 13.37 16.67
C VAL A 154 7.77 12.63 16.59
N PRO A 155 8.49 12.65 15.45
CA PRO A 155 9.74 11.94 15.30
C PRO A 155 10.85 12.60 16.14
N ASP A 156 11.56 11.77 16.89
CA ASP A 156 12.69 12.15 17.75
C ASP A 156 14.05 11.70 17.17
N ALA A 157 14.01 10.78 16.18
CA ALA A 157 15.19 10.27 15.49
C ALA A 157 14.85 9.94 14.03
N SER A 158 15.86 9.98 13.16
CA SER A 158 15.70 9.60 11.75
C SER A 158 15.72 8.08 11.60
N SER A 159 14.72 7.54 10.85
CA SER A 159 14.71 6.19 10.32
C SER A 159 15.19 6.12 8.86
N PHE A 160 15.77 7.21 8.34
CA PHE A 160 16.25 7.34 6.96
C PHE A 160 17.75 7.60 6.98
N PRO A 161 18.59 6.55 7.08
CA PRO A 161 20.05 6.71 7.23
C PRO A 161 20.74 7.25 5.97
N ASP A 162 20.05 7.22 4.84
CA ASP A 162 20.48 7.66 3.51
C ASP A 162 20.05 9.10 3.17
N GLN A 163 19.44 9.83 4.12
CA GLN A 163 18.98 11.20 3.91
C GLN A 163 19.46 12.15 5.03
N GLU A 164 20.10 13.26 4.62
CA GLU A 164 20.44 14.37 5.50
C GLU A 164 19.24 15.33 5.65
N PHE A 165 18.93 15.71 6.87
CA PHE A 165 17.85 16.65 7.19
C PHE A 165 18.32 18.04 7.55
N ALA A 166 19.60 18.21 7.92
CA ALA A 166 20.16 19.54 8.14
C ALA A 166 20.18 20.38 6.84
N PRO A 167 20.09 21.72 6.93
CA PRO A 167 20.26 22.57 5.76
C PRO A 167 21.62 22.34 5.09
N PRO A 168 21.69 22.38 3.73
CA PRO A 168 22.98 22.37 3.03
C PRO A 168 23.84 23.53 3.51
N ARG A 169 25.15 23.27 3.67
CA ARG A 169 26.15 24.28 4.00
C ARG A 169 26.47 25.17 2.84
#